data_b645d2b865eb38659ca087d705d024c7
#
_entry.id   b645d2b865eb38659ca087d705d024c7
#
_cell.length_a   1.000
_cell.length_b   1.000
_cell.length_c   1.000
_cell.angle_alpha   90.00
_cell.angle_beta   90.00
_cell.angle_gamma   90.00
#
_symmetry.space_group_name_H-M   'P 1'
#
loop_
_entity.id
_entity.type
_entity.pdbx_description
1 polymer ?
#
loop_
_entity_poly.entity_id
_entity_poly.type
_entity_poly.pdbx_seq_one_letter_code
_entity_poly.pdbx_strand_id
1 'polypeptide(L)'
;MLKSLVSAFVLFGSILFLSTSFLWKNEDLNPTGTYQYDHGDNGDGTVKVQKISSDKIKVSIFVIGGPPSHNMGEFMEVIKIKNGIANYKSGDCALKFIFNSKAVKVVQTGWDCGFGNGIAAGGYYKKISSKVPDMENAY
;
A
#
# COMPACT_ATOMS: atom_id res chain seq x y z
N MET A 1 71.38 47.06 -9.74
CA MET A 1 70.52 46.17 -10.53
C MET A 1 70.03 45.04 -9.65
N LEU A 2 68.88 45.20 -9.06
CA LEU A 2 68.30 44.19 -8.15
C LEU A 2 67.04 43.68 -8.81
N LYS A 3 67.02 42.40 -9.26
CA LYS A 3 65.86 41.76 -9.79
C LYS A 3 65.11 41.07 -8.62
N SER A 4 63.99 41.63 -8.26
CA SER A 4 63.07 41.09 -7.30
C SER A 4 62.36 39.87 -7.89
N LEU A 5 62.54 38.68 -7.27
CA LEU A 5 61.81 37.48 -7.53
C LEU A 5 60.59 37.48 -6.63
N VAL A 6 59.44 37.77 -7.21
CA VAL A 6 58.14 37.56 -6.51
C VAL A 6 57.75 36.08 -6.62
N SER A 7 57.84 35.37 -5.49
CA SER A 7 57.40 34.01 -5.39
C SER A 7 55.89 34.01 -5.14
N ALA A 8 55.13 33.61 -6.14
CA ALA A 8 53.68 33.39 -6.00
C ALA A 8 53.39 32.04 -5.35
N PHE A 9 52.97 32.06 -4.09
CA PHE A 9 52.41 30.90 -3.41
C PHE A 9 51.00 30.66 -3.94
N VAL A 10 50.85 29.65 -4.77
CA VAL A 10 49.53 29.12 -5.14
C VAL A 10 49.07 28.15 -4.07
N LEU A 11 48.20 28.62 -3.18
CA LEU A 11 47.48 27.78 -2.24
C LEU A 11 46.40 26.99 -2.98
N PHE A 12 46.68 25.73 -3.29
CA PHE A 12 45.68 24.76 -3.76
C PHE A 12 44.81 24.38 -2.58
N GLY A 13 43.69 25.07 -2.44
CA GLY A 13 42.63 24.69 -1.52
C GLY A 13 41.90 23.44 -2.02
N SER A 14 42.25 22.27 -1.51
CA SER A 14 41.50 21.04 -1.74
C SER A 14 40.15 21.13 -1.05
N ILE A 15 39.09 21.46 -1.79
CA ILE A 15 37.74 21.37 -1.33
C ILE A 15 37.36 19.88 -1.36
N LEU A 16 37.41 19.22 -0.18
CA LEU A 16 36.79 17.91 0.01
C LEU A 16 35.27 18.07 -0.08
N PHE A 17 34.70 17.74 -1.23
CA PHE A 17 33.30 17.52 -1.36
C PHE A 17 32.95 16.23 -0.59
N LEU A 18 32.52 16.36 0.66
CA LEU A 18 31.81 15.32 1.38
C LEU A 18 30.45 15.13 0.69
N SER A 19 30.42 14.26 -0.31
CA SER A 19 29.17 13.75 -0.87
C SER A 19 28.49 12.90 0.19
N THR A 20 27.63 13.51 1.01
CA THR A 20 26.68 12.81 1.84
C THR A 20 25.70 12.11 0.92
N SER A 21 25.96 10.85 0.63
CA SER A 21 25.01 9.97 -0.02
C SER A 21 23.82 9.86 0.94
N PHE A 22 22.77 10.61 0.66
CA PHE A 22 21.47 10.43 1.31
C PHE A 22 20.96 9.08 0.87
N LEU A 23 21.23 8.07 1.67
CA LEU A 23 20.60 6.76 1.54
C LEU A 23 19.11 6.97 1.85
N TRP A 24 18.31 7.10 0.82
CA TRP A 24 16.88 6.97 0.90
C TRP A 24 16.62 5.55 1.43
N LYS A 25 16.42 5.43 2.75
CA LYS A 25 15.90 4.22 3.35
C LYS A 25 14.48 4.08 2.81
N ASN A 26 14.31 3.25 1.78
CA ASN A 26 12.99 2.76 1.41
C ASN A 26 12.47 2.06 2.66
N GLU A 27 11.65 2.75 3.44
CA GLU A 27 10.89 2.08 4.50
C GLU A 27 10.08 0.99 3.79
N ASP A 28 10.43 -0.26 4.12
CA ASP A 28 9.77 -1.42 3.55
C ASP A 28 8.30 -1.34 3.96
N LEU A 29 7.45 -0.97 3.02
CA LEU A 29 6.03 -0.75 3.26
C LEU A 29 5.43 -2.02 3.87
N ASN A 30 5.03 -1.96 5.15
CA ASN A 30 4.33 -3.05 5.80
C ASN A 30 2.81 -2.89 5.62
N PRO A 31 2.18 -3.67 4.74
CA PRO A 31 0.75 -3.60 4.50
C PRO A 31 -0.07 -4.26 5.61
N THR A 32 0.56 -4.97 6.55
CA THR A 32 -0.15 -5.65 7.64
C THR A 32 -1.02 -4.68 8.43
N GLY A 33 -2.27 -5.06 8.66
CA GLY A 33 -3.21 -4.28 9.44
C GLY A 33 -4.65 -4.43 9.01
N THR A 34 -5.50 -3.64 9.64
CA THR A 34 -6.93 -3.53 9.33
C THR A 34 -7.21 -2.14 8.75
N TYR A 35 -7.99 -2.13 7.69
CA TYR A 35 -8.38 -0.93 6.96
C TYR A 35 -9.89 -0.87 6.87
N GLN A 36 -10.45 0.32 6.97
CA GLN A 36 -11.88 0.52 6.97
C GLN A 36 -12.32 1.60 6.00
N TYR A 37 -13.41 1.34 5.33
CA TYR A 37 -14.13 2.22 4.45
C TYR A 37 -15.52 2.43 5.04
N ASP A 38 -15.85 3.67 5.30
CA ASP A 38 -17.16 4.08 5.80
C ASP A 38 -17.72 5.09 4.81
N HIS A 39 -18.83 4.75 4.20
CA HIS A 39 -19.56 5.59 3.26
C HIS A 39 -20.96 5.95 3.77
N GLY A 40 -21.19 5.79 5.06
CA GLY A 40 -22.48 6.03 5.69
C GLY A 40 -23.60 5.18 5.05
N ASP A 41 -24.62 5.83 4.56
CA ASP A 41 -25.79 5.13 3.96
C ASP A 41 -25.47 4.32 2.70
N ASN A 42 -24.26 4.48 2.11
CA ASN A 42 -23.85 3.71 0.92
C ASN A 42 -23.14 2.39 1.27
N GLY A 43 -22.96 2.09 2.55
CA GLY A 43 -22.38 0.85 3.04
C GLY A 43 -21.01 0.99 3.67
N ASP A 44 -20.49 -0.13 4.14
CA ASP A 44 -19.22 -0.25 4.85
C ASP A 44 -18.34 -1.31 4.22
N GLY A 45 -17.04 -1.21 4.48
CA GLY A 45 -16.08 -2.22 4.07
C GLY A 45 -14.88 -2.31 5.00
N THR A 46 -14.40 -3.54 5.17
CA THR A 46 -13.18 -3.83 5.94
C THR A 46 -12.23 -4.63 5.07
N VAL A 47 -10.97 -4.21 5.03
CA VAL A 47 -9.87 -4.96 4.43
C VAL A 47 -8.90 -5.33 5.54
N LYS A 48 -8.62 -6.64 5.69
CA LYS A 48 -7.62 -7.17 6.61
C LYS A 48 -6.45 -7.71 5.81
N VAL A 49 -5.23 -7.38 6.21
CA VAL A 49 -4.02 -7.77 5.51
C VAL A 49 -2.99 -8.32 6.49
N GLN A 50 -2.45 -9.47 6.16
CA GLN A 50 -1.32 -10.08 6.85
C GLN A 50 -0.17 -10.34 5.86
N LYS A 51 1.00 -9.74 6.09
CA LYS A 51 2.22 -10.07 5.35
C LYS A 51 2.67 -11.48 5.73
N ILE A 52 2.78 -12.38 4.74
CA ILE A 52 3.20 -13.78 4.93
C ILE A 52 4.68 -13.93 4.63
N SER A 53 5.17 -13.27 3.59
CA SER A 53 6.57 -13.26 3.17
C SER A 53 6.95 -11.90 2.58
N SER A 54 8.16 -11.77 2.05
CA SER A 54 8.61 -10.55 1.39
C SER A 54 7.76 -10.17 0.18
N ASP A 55 7.16 -11.14 -0.49
CA ASP A 55 6.43 -10.98 -1.75
C ASP A 55 4.98 -11.49 -1.72
N LYS A 56 4.46 -11.89 -0.54
CA LYS A 56 3.10 -12.44 -0.38
C LYS A 56 2.37 -11.85 0.79
N ILE A 57 1.09 -11.58 0.56
CA ILE A 57 0.13 -11.17 1.60
C ILE A 57 -1.09 -12.08 1.55
N LYS A 58 -1.68 -12.35 2.71
CA LYS A 58 -3.06 -12.83 2.83
C LYS A 58 -3.94 -11.59 2.98
N VAL A 59 -4.94 -11.47 2.13
CA VAL A 59 -5.89 -10.36 2.16
C VAL A 59 -7.31 -10.88 2.28
N SER A 60 -8.08 -10.25 3.14
CA SER A 60 -9.52 -10.47 3.29
C SER A 60 -10.24 -9.16 3.05
N ILE A 61 -11.36 -9.21 2.35
CA ILE A 61 -12.29 -8.09 2.18
C ILE A 61 -13.64 -8.55 2.68
N PHE A 62 -14.28 -7.72 3.48
CA PHE A 62 -15.68 -7.81 3.82
C PHE A 62 -16.37 -6.51 3.49
N VAL A 63 -17.45 -6.54 2.74
CA VAL A 63 -18.20 -5.35 2.33
C VAL A 63 -19.69 -5.57 2.57
N ILE A 64 -20.36 -4.53 3.02
CA ILE A 64 -21.81 -4.47 3.23
C ILE A 64 -22.34 -3.31 2.41
N GLY A 65 -23.32 -3.57 1.57
CA GLY A 65 -24.04 -2.53 0.85
C GLY A 65 -24.98 -1.75 1.76
N GLY A 66 -25.29 -0.53 1.35
CA GLY A 66 -26.24 0.31 2.05
C GLY A 66 -27.69 -0.16 1.93
N PRO A 67 -28.63 0.55 2.59
CA PRO A 67 -30.05 0.25 2.50
C PRO A 67 -30.54 0.34 1.04
N PRO A 68 -31.62 -0.40 0.70
CA PRO A 68 -32.43 -1.25 1.59
C PRO A 68 -31.93 -2.68 1.70
N SER A 69 -31.04 -3.15 0.80
CA SER A 69 -30.73 -4.58 0.68
C SER A 69 -29.71 -5.09 1.72
N HIS A 70 -28.77 -4.24 2.14
CA HIS A 70 -27.65 -4.63 3.03
C HIS A 70 -26.94 -5.92 2.58
N ASN A 71 -26.84 -6.15 1.28
CA ASN A 71 -26.13 -7.31 0.75
C ASN A 71 -24.69 -7.31 1.25
N MET A 72 -24.13 -8.49 1.48
CA MET A 72 -22.78 -8.68 1.97
C MET A 72 -21.93 -9.41 0.93
N GLY A 73 -20.65 -9.12 0.92
CA GLY A 73 -19.68 -9.80 0.09
C GLY A 73 -18.38 -10.04 0.83
N GLU A 74 -17.78 -11.20 0.57
CA GLU A 74 -16.53 -11.63 1.19
C GLU A 74 -15.54 -12.08 0.13
N PHE A 75 -14.27 -11.84 0.42
CA PHE A 75 -13.14 -12.30 -0.39
C PHE A 75 -11.98 -12.61 0.55
N MET A 76 -11.28 -13.72 0.32
CA MET A 76 -10.05 -14.04 1.04
C MET A 76 -9.10 -14.82 0.16
N GLU A 77 -7.90 -14.30 -0.06
CA GLU A 77 -6.89 -14.92 -0.91
C GLU A 77 -5.47 -14.60 -0.43
N VAL A 78 -4.53 -15.47 -0.84
CA VAL A 78 -3.09 -15.20 -0.75
C VAL A 78 -2.60 -14.73 -2.11
N ILE A 79 -2.10 -13.51 -2.17
CA ILE A 79 -1.69 -12.87 -3.41
C ILE A 79 -0.27 -12.30 -3.32
N LYS A 80 0.37 -12.15 -4.48
CA LYS A 80 1.70 -11.53 -4.56
C LYS A 80 1.58 -10.02 -4.42
N ILE A 81 2.56 -9.44 -3.70
CA ILE A 81 2.72 -8.00 -3.57
C ILE A 81 4.12 -7.59 -4.04
N LYS A 82 4.20 -6.49 -4.79
CA LYS A 82 5.44 -5.88 -5.22
C LYS A 82 5.29 -4.36 -5.22
N ASN A 83 6.25 -3.68 -4.60
CA ASN A 83 6.25 -2.21 -4.52
C ASN A 83 4.91 -1.61 -4.02
N GLY A 84 4.30 -2.25 -3.01
CA GLY A 84 3.02 -1.80 -2.45
C GLY A 84 1.80 -2.06 -3.33
N ILE A 85 1.95 -2.83 -4.42
CA ILE A 85 0.85 -3.18 -5.31
C ILE A 85 0.64 -4.69 -5.31
N ALA A 86 -0.59 -5.13 -5.11
CA ALA A 86 -1.00 -6.52 -5.23
C ALA A 86 -2.15 -6.63 -6.23
N ASN A 87 -2.15 -7.67 -7.04
CA ASN A 87 -3.18 -7.91 -8.04
C ASN A 87 -3.73 -9.33 -7.89
N TYR A 88 -5.04 -9.43 -7.98
CA TYR A 88 -5.77 -10.68 -8.09
C TYR A 88 -6.57 -10.70 -9.37
N LYS A 89 -6.60 -11.85 -10.04
CA LYS A 89 -7.44 -12.06 -11.21
C LYS A 89 -7.94 -13.49 -11.23
N SER A 90 -9.25 -13.65 -11.41
CA SER A 90 -9.89 -14.94 -11.65
C SER A 90 -11.12 -14.72 -12.52
N GLY A 91 -11.14 -15.34 -13.70
CA GLY A 91 -12.21 -15.13 -14.68
C GLY A 91 -12.38 -13.66 -15.05
N ASP A 92 -13.58 -13.13 -14.85
CA ASP A 92 -13.92 -11.72 -15.10
C ASP A 92 -13.63 -10.82 -13.90
N CYS A 93 -13.30 -11.40 -12.73
CA CYS A 93 -12.91 -10.63 -11.55
C CYS A 93 -11.46 -10.19 -11.62
N ALA A 94 -11.20 -8.91 -11.42
CA ALA A 94 -9.88 -8.38 -11.15
C ALA A 94 -9.92 -7.39 -9.99
N LEU A 95 -9.06 -7.59 -8.99
CA LEU A 95 -8.87 -6.71 -7.85
C LEU A 95 -7.42 -6.22 -7.84
N LYS A 96 -7.25 -4.92 -7.72
CA LYS A 96 -5.94 -4.29 -7.54
C LYS A 96 -5.92 -3.54 -6.22
N PHE A 97 -4.93 -3.85 -5.39
CA PHE A 97 -4.69 -3.23 -4.10
C PHE A 97 -3.46 -2.32 -4.22
N ILE A 98 -3.62 -1.07 -3.88
CA ILE A 98 -2.55 -0.07 -3.90
C ILE A 98 -2.37 0.44 -2.46
N PHE A 99 -1.30 0.01 -1.82
CA PHE A 99 -1.00 0.32 -0.42
C PHE A 99 -0.12 1.56 -0.29
N ASN A 100 -0.38 2.33 0.74
CA ASN A 100 0.55 3.29 1.32
C ASN A 100 0.57 3.11 2.86
N SER A 101 1.33 3.93 3.57
CA SER A 101 1.47 3.81 5.03
C SER A 101 0.16 4.02 5.81
N LYS A 102 -0.84 4.66 5.22
CA LYS A 102 -2.07 5.10 5.89
C LYS A 102 -3.35 4.48 5.32
N ALA A 103 -3.27 3.83 4.16
CA ALA A 103 -4.47 3.38 3.46
C ALA A 103 -4.18 2.31 2.42
N VAL A 104 -5.24 1.67 1.94
CA VAL A 104 -5.26 0.87 0.72
C VAL A 104 -6.37 1.36 -0.20
N LYS A 105 -6.02 1.58 -1.48
CA LYS A 105 -7.01 1.79 -2.53
C LYS A 105 -7.28 0.45 -3.20
N VAL A 106 -8.52 0.01 -3.18
CA VAL A 106 -8.99 -1.16 -3.90
C VAL A 106 -9.65 -0.71 -5.20
N VAL A 107 -9.20 -1.28 -6.31
CA VAL A 107 -9.81 -1.06 -7.64
C VAL A 107 -10.36 -2.41 -8.10
N GLN A 108 -11.66 -2.49 -8.30
CA GLN A 108 -12.34 -3.65 -8.83
C GLN A 108 -12.66 -3.43 -10.30
N THR A 109 -12.33 -4.43 -11.13
CA THR A 109 -12.74 -4.50 -12.53
C THR A 109 -13.44 -5.83 -12.75
N GLY A 110 -14.60 -5.81 -13.41
CA GLY A 110 -15.46 -6.98 -13.53
C GLY A 110 -16.35 -7.21 -12.29
N TRP A 111 -17.28 -8.11 -12.41
CA TRP A 111 -18.37 -8.31 -11.43
C TRP A 111 -18.36 -9.69 -10.77
N ASP A 112 -17.62 -10.64 -11.34
CA ASP A 112 -17.61 -12.03 -10.86
C ASP A 112 -16.54 -12.25 -9.77
N CYS A 113 -16.48 -11.35 -8.79
CA CYS A 113 -15.55 -11.45 -7.67
C CYS A 113 -16.10 -12.21 -6.46
N GLY A 114 -17.29 -12.80 -6.56
CA GLY A 114 -17.92 -13.49 -5.45
C GLY A 114 -18.60 -12.58 -4.42
N PHE A 115 -18.59 -11.27 -4.68
CA PHE A 115 -19.37 -10.33 -3.88
C PHE A 115 -20.87 -10.45 -4.23
N GLY A 116 -21.74 -10.14 -3.28
CA GLY A 116 -23.19 -10.16 -3.48
C GLY A 116 -23.65 -9.22 -4.60
N ASN A 117 -24.89 -9.42 -5.06
CA ASN A 117 -25.47 -8.64 -6.14
C ASN A 117 -25.48 -7.14 -5.81
N GLY A 118 -24.93 -6.34 -6.72
CA GLY A 118 -24.83 -4.88 -6.55
C GLY A 118 -23.75 -4.42 -5.57
N ILE A 119 -22.86 -5.31 -5.12
CA ILE A 119 -21.77 -5.01 -4.20
C ILE A 119 -20.43 -4.94 -4.93
N ALA A 120 -19.68 -3.91 -4.65
CA ALA A 120 -18.31 -3.74 -5.13
C ALA A 120 -17.36 -3.46 -3.97
N ALA A 121 -16.16 -4.01 -4.06
CA ALA A 121 -15.09 -3.79 -3.07
C ALA A 121 -14.25 -2.54 -3.38
N GLY A 122 -14.47 -1.91 -4.52
CA GLY A 122 -13.71 -0.72 -4.93
C GLY A 122 -13.89 0.43 -3.94
N GLY A 123 -12.77 1.03 -3.50
CA GLY A 123 -12.84 2.15 -2.59
C GLY A 123 -11.48 2.49 -1.97
N TYR A 124 -11.50 3.50 -1.11
CA TYR A 124 -10.34 3.95 -0.36
C TYR A 124 -10.53 3.61 1.14
N TYR A 125 -9.74 2.67 1.62
CA TYR A 125 -9.83 2.15 2.97
C TYR A 125 -8.71 2.74 3.82
N LYS A 126 -9.05 3.45 4.88
CA LYS A 126 -8.09 4.03 5.83
C LYS A 126 -7.58 2.97 6.80
N LYS A 127 -6.28 2.97 7.07
CA LYS A 127 -5.67 2.08 8.06
C LYS A 127 -6.10 2.49 9.46
N ILE A 128 -6.79 1.59 10.17
CA ILE A 128 -7.26 1.79 11.54
C ILE A 128 -6.44 1.03 12.56
N SER A 129 -5.69 0.01 12.13
CA SER A 129 -4.81 -0.77 13.00
C SER A 129 -3.62 -1.31 12.20
N SER A 130 -2.43 -1.30 12.82
CA SER A 130 -1.22 -1.94 12.29
C SER A 130 -0.92 -3.30 12.94
N LYS A 131 -1.77 -3.77 13.84
CA LYS A 131 -1.66 -5.10 14.43
C LYS A 131 -1.97 -6.16 13.38
N VAL A 132 -1.40 -7.36 13.56
CA VAL A 132 -1.76 -8.52 12.75
C VAL A 132 -3.25 -8.82 13.02
N PRO A 133 -4.10 -8.76 11.97
CA PRO A 133 -5.52 -9.02 12.15
C PRO A 133 -5.81 -10.51 12.32
N ASP A 134 -6.93 -10.82 12.95
CA ASP A 134 -7.52 -12.15 12.87
C ASP A 134 -8.02 -12.38 11.43
N MET A 135 -7.44 -13.40 10.77
CA MET A 135 -7.76 -13.76 9.39
C MET A 135 -8.68 -14.98 9.29
N GLU A 136 -9.16 -15.51 10.41
CA GLU A 136 -10.13 -16.63 10.40
C GLU A 136 -11.55 -16.12 10.18
N ASN A 137 -11.80 -14.88 10.62
CA ASN A 137 -13.08 -14.22 10.44
C ASN A 137 -12.92 -13.02 9.51
N ALA A 138 -13.71 -12.97 8.45
CA ALA A 138 -13.71 -11.84 7.51
C ALA A 138 -14.26 -10.56 8.16
N TYR A 139 -15.10 -10.67 9.18
CA TYR A 139 -15.81 -9.62 9.93
C TYR A 139 -15.44 -9.61 11.41
#